data_2858d30e3aa00d49a0b11994bf1bd18a
#
_entry.id   2858d30e3aa00d49a0b11994bf1bd18a
#
_cell.length_a   1.000
_cell.length_b   1.000
_cell.length_c   1.000
_cell.angle_alpha   90.00
_cell.angle_beta   90.00
_cell.angle_gamma   90.00
#
_symmetry.space_group_name_H-M   'P 1'
#
loop_
_entity.id
_entity.type
_entity.pdbx_description
1 polymer ?
#
loop_
_entity_poly.entity_id
_entity_poly.type
_entity_poly.pdbx_seq_one_letter_code
_entity_poly.pdbx_strand_id
1 'polypeptide(L)'
;MSVRQLAEHFAVSTVTANRILNLLAEQDFLYRKPQSGTFIKHDPQTVPVIAYAGNLSNPENTDPLLYEATLRLMEHFMELGMEPVLISYHTLRHPELAAQKLRMTGGLLLEASFIDETTLKALWGYSGRITVIENTYIEDRFPCSQVIPDFTAPLLEFNRFKPIDSYRKILIVQAGHRNSKAGGNAVLRMLAHLNIPEKKVEQVTLESQGNIQAYMRASSYFSKRGDLPDRTLIFSLSEYFSQAIREVFSHGRRMPDILNFDNMEAYQKNSGKAYFTSIDRQMGPLFCRGLDLLLRQLKEPNGEQTVLQIPAKLVIRESVRIG
;
A
#
# COMPACT_ATOMS: atom_id res chain seq x y z
N MET A 1 4.72 -2.49 37.26
CA MET A 1 5.12 -3.73 37.98
C MET A 1 5.76 -3.35 39.30
N SER A 2 5.39 -3.97 40.44
CA SER A 2 5.98 -3.73 41.72
C SER A 2 7.27 -4.53 41.91
N VAL A 3 8.16 -4.11 42.87
CA VAL A 3 9.37 -4.86 43.22
C VAL A 3 9.08 -6.31 43.58
N ARG A 4 7.92 -6.56 44.24
CA ARG A 4 7.49 -7.86 44.66
C ARG A 4 7.07 -8.74 43.49
N GLN A 5 6.31 -8.18 42.55
CA GLN A 5 5.93 -8.88 41.27
C GLN A 5 7.15 -9.20 40.43
N LEU A 6 8.15 -8.31 40.40
CA LEU A 6 9.40 -8.56 39.67
C LEU A 6 10.20 -9.70 40.31
N ALA A 7 10.31 -9.70 41.67
CA ALA A 7 10.98 -10.74 42.41
C ALA A 7 10.35 -12.11 42.19
N GLU A 8 9.04 -12.20 42.21
CA GLU A 8 8.28 -13.41 41.92
C GLU A 8 8.47 -13.89 40.47
N HIS A 9 8.37 -12.96 39.50
CA HIS A 9 8.48 -13.28 38.07
C HIS A 9 9.86 -13.83 37.68
N PHE A 10 10.93 -13.30 38.25
CA PHE A 10 12.31 -13.73 37.97
C PHE A 10 12.90 -14.70 39.01
N ALA A 11 12.08 -15.16 39.94
CA ALA A 11 12.50 -16.09 41.01
C ALA A 11 13.74 -15.58 41.80
N VAL A 12 13.82 -14.27 42.08
CA VAL A 12 14.89 -13.62 42.85
C VAL A 12 14.37 -13.02 44.15
N SER A 13 15.29 -12.71 45.08
CA SER A 13 14.90 -12.03 46.29
C SER A 13 14.38 -10.60 45.99
N THR A 14 13.51 -10.07 46.86
CA THR A 14 13.03 -8.69 46.75
C THR A 14 14.20 -7.68 46.90
N VAL A 15 15.25 -8.03 47.64
CA VAL A 15 16.49 -7.22 47.76
C VAL A 15 17.22 -7.18 46.43
N THR A 16 17.36 -8.36 45.73
CA THR A 16 17.98 -8.44 44.43
C THR A 16 17.19 -7.68 43.39
N ALA A 17 15.86 -7.87 43.35
CA ALA A 17 14.98 -7.14 42.43
C ALA A 17 15.07 -5.61 42.65
N ASN A 18 15.12 -5.17 43.91
CA ASN A 18 15.25 -3.73 44.23
C ASN A 18 16.62 -3.17 43.80
N ARG A 19 17.70 -3.95 43.98
CA ARG A 19 19.05 -3.57 43.54
C ARG A 19 19.12 -3.44 42.02
N ILE A 20 18.52 -4.37 41.27
CA ILE A 20 18.43 -4.30 39.79
C ILE A 20 17.65 -3.04 39.38
N LEU A 21 16.51 -2.76 39.99
CA LEU A 21 15.74 -1.56 39.68
C LEU A 21 16.47 -0.26 40.01
N ASN A 22 17.31 -0.24 41.08
CA ASN A 22 18.16 0.91 41.37
C ASN A 22 19.25 1.11 40.31
N LEU A 23 19.94 0.01 39.90
CA LEU A 23 20.94 0.07 38.84
C LEU A 23 20.35 0.57 37.52
N LEU A 24 19.17 0.09 37.15
CA LEU A 24 18.46 0.55 35.94
C LEU A 24 18.02 2.03 36.07
N ALA A 25 17.68 2.49 37.27
CA ALA A 25 17.38 3.89 37.50
C ALA A 25 18.63 4.78 37.46
N GLU A 26 19.77 4.31 38.01
CA GLU A 26 21.07 4.97 37.92
C GLU A 26 21.59 5.06 36.45
N GLN A 27 21.26 4.06 35.65
CA GLN A 27 21.56 4.03 34.20
C GLN A 27 20.52 4.76 33.38
N ASP A 28 19.57 5.47 33.99
CA ASP A 28 18.55 6.29 33.33
C ASP A 28 17.49 5.54 32.54
N PHE A 29 17.38 4.21 32.67
CA PHE A 29 16.34 3.39 32.05
C PHE A 29 14.99 3.48 32.76
N LEU A 30 15.01 3.79 34.06
CA LEU A 30 13.82 3.86 34.91
C LEU A 30 13.81 5.17 35.71
N TYR A 31 12.62 5.63 36.09
CA TYR A 31 12.48 6.62 37.18
C TYR A 31 11.50 6.09 38.22
N ARG A 32 11.76 6.51 39.46
CA ARG A 32 10.93 6.17 40.62
C ARG A 32 10.14 7.37 41.07
N LYS A 33 8.83 7.18 41.18
CA LYS A 33 7.95 8.21 41.76
C LYS A 33 7.51 7.73 43.14
N PRO A 34 7.84 8.48 44.22
CA PRO A 34 7.44 8.11 45.58
C PRO A 34 5.94 7.80 45.63
N GLN A 35 5.59 6.72 46.30
CA GLN A 35 4.20 6.23 46.47
C GLN A 35 3.47 5.79 45.18
N SER A 36 4.05 6.01 43.99
CA SER A 36 3.42 5.67 42.72
C SER A 36 4.08 4.50 42.01
N GLY A 37 5.34 4.13 42.32
CA GLY A 37 6.03 2.99 41.74
C GLY A 37 7.25 3.34 40.90
N THR A 38 7.71 2.33 40.16
CA THR A 38 8.82 2.42 39.22
C THR A 38 8.28 2.42 37.79
N PHE A 39 8.71 3.34 36.99
CA PHE A 39 8.27 3.54 35.60
C PHE A 39 9.48 3.47 34.67
N ILE A 40 9.28 2.96 33.47
CA ILE A 40 10.29 3.02 32.40
C ILE A 40 10.44 4.50 32.02
N LYS A 41 11.67 5.00 32.01
CA LYS A 41 11.95 6.32 31.49
C LYS A 41 11.86 6.24 29.99
N HIS A 42 10.77 6.75 29.45
CA HIS A 42 10.66 6.90 28.01
C HIS A 42 11.61 8.04 27.62
N ASP A 43 12.76 7.70 27.04
CA ASP A 43 13.64 8.70 26.45
C ASP A 43 12.93 9.24 25.20
N PRO A 44 12.46 10.48 25.20
CA PRO A 44 11.85 11.07 24.00
C PRO A 44 12.86 11.23 22.85
N GLN A 45 14.15 10.93 23.09
CA GLN A 45 15.21 10.95 22.06
C GLN A 45 15.49 9.55 21.47
N THR A 46 14.96 8.46 22.05
CA THR A 46 15.09 7.15 21.41
C THR A 46 14.22 7.13 20.15
N VAL A 47 14.89 7.12 19.02
CA VAL A 47 14.23 6.90 17.72
C VAL A 47 13.46 5.58 17.79
N PRO A 48 12.14 5.58 17.57
CA PRO A 48 11.36 4.35 17.67
C PRO A 48 11.82 3.33 16.62
N VAL A 49 12.00 2.08 17.04
CA VAL A 49 12.28 0.99 16.10
C VAL A 49 11.01 0.70 15.30
N ILE A 50 11.08 0.87 14.00
CA ILE A 50 9.98 0.63 13.06
C ILE A 50 10.21 -0.67 12.31
N ALA A 51 9.18 -1.53 12.26
CA ALA A 51 9.15 -2.65 11.34
C ALA A 51 8.56 -2.21 10.00
N TYR A 52 9.09 -2.75 8.92
CA TYR A 52 8.51 -2.62 7.58
C TYR A 52 8.25 -4.01 7.00
N ALA A 53 7.01 -4.24 6.60
CA ALA A 53 6.59 -5.45 5.91
C ALA A 53 6.05 -5.08 4.51
N GLY A 54 6.85 -5.38 3.50
CA GLY A 54 6.55 -4.98 2.13
C GLY A 54 7.46 -5.63 1.10
N ASN A 55 7.49 -5.05 -0.07
CA ASN A 55 8.03 -5.63 -1.30
C ASN A 55 9.51 -6.08 -1.21
N LEU A 56 10.38 -5.38 -0.46
CA LEU A 56 11.77 -5.82 -0.29
C LEU A 56 11.91 -7.18 0.39
N SER A 57 10.92 -7.58 1.16
CA SER A 57 10.92 -8.86 1.85
C SER A 57 10.28 -10.00 1.03
N ASN A 58 9.88 -9.72 -0.22
CA ASN A 58 9.33 -10.71 -1.15
C ASN A 58 10.11 -10.71 -2.48
N PRO A 59 11.12 -11.58 -2.64
CA PRO A 59 11.96 -11.63 -3.83
C PRO A 59 11.21 -12.05 -5.12
N GLU A 60 10.01 -12.62 -4.99
CA GLU A 60 9.19 -13.02 -6.14
C GLU A 60 8.41 -11.86 -6.74
N ASN A 61 8.33 -10.74 -6.04
CA ASN A 61 7.62 -9.56 -6.53
C ASN A 61 8.58 -8.67 -7.33
N THR A 62 8.43 -8.71 -8.65
CA THR A 62 9.25 -7.95 -9.61
C THR A 62 8.56 -6.69 -10.12
N ASP A 63 7.56 -6.16 -9.41
CA ASP A 63 6.88 -4.92 -9.80
C ASP A 63 7.82 -3.72 -9.70
N PRO A 64 8.24 -3.11 -10.83
CA PRO A 64 9.20 -2.00 -10.83
C PRO A 64 8.72 -0.77 -10.07
N LEU A 65 7.40 -0.53 -10.05
CA LEU A 65 6.81 0.60 -9.35
C LEU A 65 6.91 0.44 -7.84
N LEU A 66 6.58 -0.75 -7.33
CA LEU A 66 6.69 -1.06 -5.90
C LEU A 66 8.16 -1.08 -5.45
N TYR A 67 9.05 -1.60 -6.31
CA TYR A 67 10.48 -1.59 -6.03
C TYR A 67 11.03 -0.18 -5.89
N GLU A 68 10.75 0.72 -6.84
CA GLU A 68 11.16 2.11 -6.79
C GLU A 68 10.57 2.85 -5.58
N ALA A 69 9.28 2.61 -5.29
CA ALA A 69 8.63 3.19 -4.12
C ALA A 69 9.28 2.74 -2.81
N THR A 70 9.68 1.47 -2.74
CA THR A 70 10.36 0.92 -1.57
C THR A 70 11.78 1.47 -1.42
N LEU A 71 12.52 1.66 -2.52
CA LEU A 71 13.83 2.32 -2.46
C LEU A 71 13.70 3.75 -1.90
N ARG A 72 12.74 4.53 -2.36
CA ARG A 72 12.46 5.87 -1.82
C ARG A 72 12.08 5.86 -0.35
N LEU A 73 11.32 4.86 0.08
CA LEU A 73 11.02 4.67 1.50
C LEU A 73 12.29 4.39 2.30
N MET A 74 13.21 3.54 1.79
CA MET A 74 14.47 3.28 2.47
C MET A 74 15.35 4.53 2.55
N GLU A 75 15.43 5.31 1.47
CA GLU A 75 16.09 6.62 1.48
C GLU A 75 15.48 7.54 2.55
N HIS A 76 14.16 7.59 2.65
CA HIS A 76 13.47 8.40 3.67
C HIS A 76 13.76 7.93 5.10
N PHE A 77 13.84 6.61 5.35
CA PHE A 77 14.31 6.10 6.63
C PHE A 77 15.74 6.59 6.95
N MET A 78 16.66 6.54 5.98
CA MET A 78 18.05 7.01 6.17
C MET A 78 18.12 8.52 6.43
N GLU A 79 17.33 9.34 5.73
CA GLU A 79 17.22 10.79 5.98
C GLU A 79 16.78 11.10 7.41
N LEU A 80 15.95 10.24 8.00
CA LEU A 80 15.50 10.35 9.39
C LEU A 80 16.47 9.73 10.40
N GLY A 81 17.62 9.21 9.94
CA GLY A 81 18.60 8.51 10.80
C GLY A 81 18.07 7.18 11.34
N MET A 82 17.17 6.52 10.64
CA MET A 82 16.51 5.27 11.04
C MET A 82 16.86 4.13 10.12
N GLU A 83 16.82 2.90 10.67
CA GLU A 83 16.90 1.66 9.90
C GLU A 83 15.68 0.78 10.24
N PRO A 84 14.87 0.35 9.26
CA PRO A 84 13.70 -0.47 9.54
C PRO A 84 14.08 -1.93 9.82
N VAL A 85 13.31 -2.57 10.70
CA VAL A 85 13.32 -4.03 10.84
C VAL A 85 12.47 -4.63 9.72
N LEU A 86 13.11 -5.29 8.77
CA LEU A 86 12.40 -5.92 7.66
C LEU A 86 11.68 -7.19 8.10
N ILE A 87 10.39 -7.29 7.80
CA ILE A 87 9.54 -8.44 8.11
C ILE A 87 9.04 -9.05 6.80
N SER A 88 9.35 -10.33 6.56
CA SER A 88 8.87 -11.02 5.37
C SER A 88 7.40 -11.40 5.50
N TYR A 89 6.71 -11.56 4.36
CA TYR A 89 5.36 -12.09 4.31
C TYR A 89 5.26 -13.46 4.99
N HIS A 90 6.26 -14.32 4.77
CA HIS A 90 6.32 -15.62 5.43
C HIS A 90 6.35 -15.48 6.96
N THR A 91 7.17 -14.56 7.50
CA THR A 91 7.22 -14.28 8.95
C THR A 91 5.86 -13.82 9.48
N LEU A 92 5.15 -12.92 8.78
CA LEU A 92 3.84 -12.42 9.20
C LEU A 92 2.77 -13.52 9.25
N ARG A 93 2.88 -14.56 8.43
CA ARG A 93 1.93 -15.69 8.43
C ARG A 93 2.17 -16.70 9.55
N HIS A 94 3.23 -16.53 10.32
CA HIS A 94 3.54 -17.37 11.49
C HIS A 94 3.43 -16.53 12.77
N PRO A 95 2.32 -16.62 13.53
CA PRO A 95 2.03 -15.73 14.66
C PRO A 95 3.16 -15.63 15.70
N GLU A 96 3.81 -16.76 16.03
CA GLU A 96 4.91 -16.79 17.00
C GLU A 96 6.15 -16.05 16.49
N LEU A 97 6.52 -16.25 15.21
CA LEU A 97 7.63 -15.55 14.57
C LEU A 97 7.34 -14.07 14.40
N ALA A 98 6.11 -13.71 14.01
CA ALA A 98 5.66 -12.33 13.93
C ALA A 98 5.74 -11.65 15.30
N ALA A 99 5.21 -12.26 16.36
CA ALA A 99 5.27 -11.74 17.71
C ALA A 99 6.72 -11.57 18.20
N GLN A 100 7.61 -12.53 17.92
CA GLN A 100 9.02 -12.44 18.27
C GLN A 100 9.71 -11.25 17.59
N LYS A 101 9.53 -11.10 16.27
CA LYS A 101 10.15 -10.02 15.48
C LYS A 101 9.60 -8.65 15.82
N LEU A 102 8.31 -8.56 16.10
CA LEU A 102 7.64 -7.29 16.39
C LEU A 102 7.77 -6.85 17.85
N ARG A 103 8.22 -7.73 18.77
CA ARG A 103 8.30 -7.43 20.21
C ARG A 103 9.07 -6.14 20.53
N MET A 104 10.14 -5.85 19.78
CA MET A 104 11.03 -4.71 20.03
C MET A 104 10.70 -3.51 19.14
N THR A 105 9.60 -3.55 18.39
CA THR A 105 9.22 -2.46 17.49
C THR A 105 8.06 -1.66 18.11
N GLY A 106 8.13 -0.33 17.99
CA GLY A 106 7.05 0.57 18.42
C GLY A 106 5.99 0.74 17.33
N GLY A 107 6.34 0.50 16.07
CA GLY A 107 5.44 0.67 14.93
C GLY A 107 5.71 -0.31 13.81
N LEU A 108 4.68 -0.59 13.03
CA LEU A 108 4.70 -1.41 11.82
C LEU A 108 4.15 -0.62 10.64
N LEU A 109 4.98 -0.43 9.62
CA LEU A 109 4.55 0.02 8.30
C LEU A 109 4.30 -1.21 7.43
N LEU A 110 3.08 -1.36 6.92
CA LEU A 110 2.60 -2.58 6.27
C LEU A 110 2.02 -2.28 4.89
N GLU A 111 2.50 -2.94 3.85
CA GLU A 111 1.85 -2.90 2.55
C GLU A 111 0.56 -3.72 2.55
N ALA A 112 -0.52 -3.16 1.97
CA ALA A 112 -1.83 -3.81 1.94
C ALA A 112 -1.83 -5.15 1.20
N SER A 113 -0.91 -5.38 0.27
CA SER A 113 -0.71 -6.65 -0.42
C SER A 113 -0.33 -7.82 0.51
N PHE A 114 0.22 -7.50 1.69
CA PHE A 114 0.60 -8.47 2.73
C PHE A 114 -0.54 -8.79 3.70
N ILE A 115 -1.73 -8.23 3.49
CA ILE A 115 -2.87 -8.39 4.40
C ILE A 115 -3.79 -9.50 3.91
N ASP A 116 -3.80 -10.59 4.67
CA ASP A 116 -4.78 -11.67 4.61
C ASP A 116 -5.30 -12.02 6.02
N GLU A 117 -6.23 -12.93 6.14
CA GLU A 117 -6.78 -13.33 7.43
C GLU A 117 -5.71 -13.87 8.39
N THR A 118 -4.66 -14.52 7.85
CA THR A 118 -3.59 -15.11 8.66
C THR A 118 -2.70 -14.02 9.23
N THR A 119 -2.31 -13.05 8.41
CA THR A 119 -1.51 -11.90 8.85
C THR A 119 -2.28 -11.03 9.84
N LEU A 120 -3.57 -10.80 9.63
CA LEU A 120 -4.42 -10.08 10.59
C LEU A 120 -4.48 -10.77 11.94
N LYS A 121 -4.63 -12.11 11.96
CA LYS A 121 -4.59 -12.89 13.20
C LYS A 121 -3.24 -12.79 13.91
N ALA A 122 -2.14 -12.82 13.17
CA ALA A 122 -0.78 -12.68 13.72
C ALA A 122 -0.54 -11.28 14.33
N LEU A 123 -1.16 -10.25 13.76
CA LEU A 123 -1.02 -8.86 14.22
C LEU A 123 -2.00 -8.47 15.34
N TRP A 124 -3.01 -9.30 15.63
CA TRP A 124 -4.06 -8.96 16.60
C TRP A 124 -3.54 -8.67 18.01
N GLY A 125 -2.44 -9.31 18.41
CA GLY A 125 -1.80 -9.10 19.71
C GLY A 125 -0.66 -8.07 19.69
N TYR A 126 -0.41 -7.41 18.57
CA TYR A 126 0.66 -6.44 18.47
C TYR A 126 0.26 -5.13 19.17
N SER A 127 1.07 -4.70 20.13
CA SER A 127 0.81 -3.49 20.94
C SER A 127 1.31 -2.18 20.32
N GLY A 128 2.12 -2.28 19.27
CA GLY A 128 2.63 -1.11 18.55
C GLY A 128 1.59 -0.51 17.59
N ARG A 129 1.92 0.64 17.01
CA ARG A 129 1.07 1.28 16.01
C ARG A 129 1.25 0.63 14.63
N ILE A 130 0.17 0.53 13.88
CA ILE A 130 0.18 0.00 12.53
C ILE A 130 -0.31 1.06 11.56
N THR A 131 0.50 1.35 10.54
CA THR A 131 0.08 2.12 9.37
C THR A 131 0.15 1.25 8.14
N VAL A 132 -0.97 1.13 7.44
CA VAL A 132 -1.08 0.40 6.17
C VAL A 132 -0.94 1.36 5.02
N ILE A 133 -0.11 1.00 4.06
CA ILE A 133 0.11 1.77 2.83
C ILE A 133 -0.40 0.99 1.63
N GLU A 134 -0.97 1.65 0.68
CA GLU A 134 -1.45 1.22 -0.63
C GLU A 134 -2.97 1.41 -0.86
N ASN A 135 -3.43 0.90 -1.98
CA ASN A 135 -4.70 1.09 -2.67
C ASN A 135 -5.98 0.65 -1.93
N THR A 136 -5.86 -0.09 -0.85
CA THR A 136 -7.02 -0.76 -0.30
C THR A 136 -7.42 -0.14 1.02
N TYR A 137 -8.65 0.39 1.07
CA TYR A 137 -9.29 0.70 2.34
C TYR A 137 -9.56 -0.61 3.10
N ILE A 138 -9.03 -0.73 4.30
CA ILE A 138 -9.29 -1.84 5.21
C ILE A 138 -10.44 -1.41 6.12
N GLU A 139 -11.56 -2.12 6.04
CA GLU A 139 -12.73 -1.84 6.87
C GLU A 139 -12.40 -1.91 8.37
N ASP A 140 -13.20 -1.24 9.20
CA ASP A 140 -13.03 -0.91 10.63
C ASP A 140 -12.73 -2.08 11.61
N ARG A 141 -12.46 -3.27 11.11
CA ARG A 141 -12.22 -4.46 11.95
C ARG A 141 -10.80 -4.60 12.47
N PHE A 142 -9.86 -3.85 11.92
CA PHE A 142 -8.46 -3.92 12.30
C PHE A 142 -7.94 -2.53 12.65
N PRO A 143 -7.41 -2.34 13.87
CA PRO A 143 -6.99 -1.02 14.35
C PRO A 143 -5.68 -0.57 13.66
N CYS A 144 -5.81 0.11 12.55
CA CYS A 144 -4.67 0.69 11.82
C CYS A 144 -5.01 2.04 11.21
N SER A 145 -3.99 2.87 11.03
CA SER A 145 -4.10 4.01 10.13
C SER A 145 -3.74 3.61 8.72
N GLN A 146 -4.18 4.39 7.74
CA GLN A 146 -4.04 4.02 6.34
C GLN A 146 -3.57 5.21 5.52
N VAL A 147 -2.74 4.94 4.51
CA VAL A 147 -2.42 5.90 3.45
C VAL A 147 -2.81 5.28 2.11
N ILE A 148 -3.74 5.92 1.43
CA ILE A 148 -4.34 5.43 0.19
C ILE A 148 -4.26 6.50 -0.92
N PRO A 149 -4.18 6.11 -2.21
CA PRO A 149 -4.28 7.06 -3.30
C PRO A 149 -5.71 7.58 -3.46
N ASP A 150 -5.86 8.88 -3.73
CA ASP A 150 -7.12 9.46 -4.19
C ASP A 150 -7.14 9.55 -5.71
N PHE A 151 -8.07 8.82 -6.31
CA PHE A 151 -8.28 8.79 -7.76
C PHE A 151 -9.30 9.81 -8.26
N THR A 152 -9.99 10.52 -7.37
CA THR A 152 -11.14 11.38 -7.73
C THR A 152 -10.70 12.52 -8.65
N ALA A 153 -9.70 13.28 -8.21
CA ALA A 153 -9.23 14.44 -8.98
C ALA A 153 -8.71 14.06 -10.37
N PRO A 154 -7.78 13.09 -10.54
CA PRO A 154 -7.26 12.73 -11.86
C PRO A 154 -8.31 12.08 -12.78
N LEU A 155 -9.31 11.36 -12.25
CA LEU A 155 -10.42 10.84 -13.05
C LEU A 155 -11.32 11.96 -13.57
N LEU A 156 -11.61 12.96 -12.76
CA LEU A 156 -12.38 14.14 -13.19
C LEU A 156 -11.57 15.01 -14.17
N GLU A 157 -10.27 15.15 -13.96
CA GLU A 157 -9.35 15.81 -14.90
C GLU A 157 -9.35 15.11 -16.25
N PHE A 158 -9.27 13.77 -16.26
CA PHE A 158 -9.37 12.97 -17.48
C PHE A 158 -10.68 13.25 -18.22
N ASN A 159 -11.83 13.32 -17.53
CA ASN A 159 -13.11 13.63 -18.14
C ASN A 159 -13.16 15.05 -18.74
N ARG A 160 -12.46 16.03 -18.14
CA ARG A 160 -12.32 17.38 -18.73
C ARG A 160 -11.45 17.36 -19.98
N PHE A 161 -10.39 16.58 -19.96
CA PHE A 161 -9.48 16.41 -21.10
C PHE A 161 -10.15 15.65 -22.26
N LYS A 162 -10.88 14.59 -21.96
CA LYS A 162 -11.59 13.74 -22.92
C LYS A 162 -12.92 13.31 -22.33
N PRO A 163 -14.05 13.95 -22.76
CA PRO A 163 -15.38 13.66 -22.23
C PRO A 163 -15.75 12.18 -22.35
N ILE A 164 -16.03 11.55 -21.22
CA ILE A 164 -16.28 10.10 -21.14
C ILE A 164 -17.61 9.72 -21.79
N ASP A 165 -18.59 10.61 -21.78
CA ASP A 165 -19.89 10.43 -22.43
C ASP A 165 -19.79 10.29 -23.95
N SER A 166 -18.71 10.83 -24.56
CA SER A 166 -18.42 10.71 -26.01
C SER A 166 -18.12 9.28 -26.44
N TYR A 167 -17.75 8.38 -25.50
CA TYR A 167 -17.47 6.98 -25.81
C TYR A 167 -18.76 6.17 -25.94
N ARG A 168 -18.76 5.21 -26.89
CA ARG A 168 -19.87 4.27 -27.09
C ARG A 168 -19.82 3.09 -26.15
N LYS A 169 -18.60 2.66 -25.82
CA LYS A 169 -18.32 1.51 -24.94
C LYS A 169 -17.23 1.88 -23.96
N ILE A 170 -17.37 1.46 -22.72
CA ILE A 170 -16.40 1.62 -21.64
C ILE A 170 -16.14 0.23 -21.06
N LEU A 171 -14.88 -0.16 -21.01
CA LEU A 171 -14.43 -1.39 -20.37
C LEU A 171 -13.63 -1.04 -19.13
N ILE A 172 -13.90 -1.71 -18.01
CA ILE A 172 -13.08 -1.66 -16.80
C ILE A 172 -12.42 -3.02 -16.67
N VAL A 173 -11.12 -3.09 -16.99
CA VAL A 173 -10.34 -4.34 -16.95
C VAL A 173 -9.56 -4.37 -15.66
N GLN A 174 -9.87 -5.34 -14.80
CA GLN A 174 -9.32 -5.45 -13.45
C GLN A 174 -8.92 -6.89 -13.12
N ALA A 175 -7.99 -7.04 -12.18
CA ALA A 175 -7.69 -8.34 -11.57
C ALA A 175 -8.68 -8.67 -10.44
N GLY A 176 -8.72 -9.94 -10.03
CA GLY A 176 -9.60 -10.41 -8.96
C GLY A 176 -9.21 -9.96 -7.56
N HIS A 177 -7.96 -9.52 -7.36
CA HIS A 177 -7.48 -9.11 -6.04
C HIS A 177 -8.02 -7.74 -5.60
N ARG A 178 -7.99 -7.52 -4.30
CA ARG A 178 -8.62 -6.38 -3.61
C ARG A 178 -8.18 -5.02 -4.14
N ASN A 179 -6.87 -4.81 -4.35
CA ASN A 179 -6.32 -3.52 -4.80
C ASN A 179 -6.85 -3.11 -6.18
N SER A 180 -6.87 -4.06 -7.14
CA SER A 180 -7.41 -3.80 -8.47
C SER A 180 -8.90 -3.48 -8.43
N LYS A 181 -9.68 -4.19 -7.61
CA LYS A 181 -11.11 -3.92 -7.41
C LYS A 181 -11.36 -2.54 -6.80
N ALA A 182 -10.50 -2.07 -5.90
CA ALA A 182 -10.62 -0.73 -5.32
C ALA A 182 -10.48 0.36 -6.39
N GLY A 183 -9.52 0.23 -7.32
CA GLY A 183 -9.40 1.12 -8.49
C GLY A 183 -10.63 1.05 -9.40
N GLY A 184 -11.13 -0.16 -9.70
CA GLY A 184 -12.36 -0.36 -10.48
C GLY A 184 -13.57 0.31 -9.85
N ASN A 185 -13.73 0.20 -8.53
CA ASN A 185 -14.80 0.86 -7.78
C ASN A 185 -14.69 2.40 -7.83
N ALA A 186 -13.47 2.95 -7.83
CA ALA A 186 -13.27 4.38 -7.99
C ALA A 186 -13.74 4.85 -9.37
N VAL A 187 -13.41 4.10 -10.43
CA VAL A 187 -13.91 4.37 -11.78
C VAL A 187 -15.46 4.30 -11.83
N LEU A 188 -16.07 3.25 -11.26
CA LEU A 188 -17.52 3.12 -11.23
C LEU A 188 -18.22 4.27 -10.52
N ARG A 189 -17.70 4.70 -9.36
CA ARG A 189 -18.24 5.86 -8.64
C ARG A 189 -18.17 7.12 -9.49
N MET A 190 -17.06 7.34 -10.18
CA MET A 190 -16.92 8.48 -11.10
C MET A 190 -17.89 8.39 -12.27
N LEU A 191 -18.06 7.22 -12.91
CA LEU A 191 -19.02 7.02 -14.01
C LEU A 191 -20.45 7.27 -13.56
N ALA A 192 -20.82 6.81 -12.36
CA ALA A 192 -22.12 7.08 -11.76
C ALA A 192 -22.33 8.58 -11.49
N HIS A 193 -21.33 9.27 -10.94
CA HIS A 193 -21.36 10.71 -10.70
C HIS A 193 -21.55 11.51 -12.01
N LEU A 194 -20.96 11.03 -13.11
CA LEU A 194 -21.10 11.63 -14.44
C LEU A 194 -22.38 11.18 -15.17
N ASN A 195 -23.27 10.41 -14.52
CA ASN A 195 -24.48 9.85 -15.10
C ASN A 195 -24.26 9.05 -16.40
N ILE A 196 -23.13 8.35 -16.50
CA ILE A 196 -22.84 7.49 -17.66
C ILE A 196 -23.78 6.27 -17.62
N PRO A 197 -24.53 5.99 -18.70
CA PRO A 197 -25.46 4.88 -18.72
C PRO A 197 -24.78 3.52 -18.52
N GLU A 198 -25.28 2.69 -17.62
CA GLU A 198 -24.74 1.36 -17.29
C GLU A 198 -24.56 0.47 -18.53
N LYS A 199 -25.49 0.55 -19.52
CA LYS A 199 -25.40 -0.20 -20.79
C LYS A 199 -24.12 0.07 -21.60
N LYS A 200 -23.45 1.20 -21.37
CA LYS A 200 -22.16 1.52 -21.98
C LYS A 200 -20.98 0.86 -21.24
N VAL A 201 -21.16 0.48 -19.98
CA VAL A 201 -20.09 0.03 -19.08
C VAL A 201 -20.07 -1.47 -18.99
N GLU A 202 -18.89 -2.05 -19.06
CA GLU A 202 -18.66 -3.48 -18.86
C GLU A 202 -17.43 -3.68 -17.97
N GLN A 203 -17.59 -4.47 -16.93
CA GLN A 203 -16.49 -4.91 -16.10
C GLN A 203 -15.97 -6.26 -16.56
N VAL A 204 -14.65 -6.34 -16.73
CA VAL A 204 -13.92 -7.55 -17.08
C VAL A 204 -12.94 -7.87 -15.98
N THR A 205 -13.19 -8.93 -15.23
CA THR A 205 -12.28 -9.40 -14.18
C THR A 205 -11.44 -10.56 -14.73
N LEU A 206 -10.12 -10.37 -14.74
CA LEU A 206 -9.15 -11.36 -15.19
C LEU A 206 -8.38 -11.86 -13.99
N GLU A 207 -8.72 -13.07 -13.53
CA GLU A 207 -8.02 -13.70 -12.40
C GLU A 207 -6.57 -13.97 -12.77
N SER A 208 -5.65 -13.41 -12.00
CA SER A 208 -4.20 -13.54 -12.22
C SER A 208 -3.43 -13.52 -10.91
N GLN A 209 -2.39 -14.35 -10.86
CA GLN A 209 -1.41 -14.38 -9.77
C GLN A 209 -0.07 -13.88 -10.33
N GLY A 210 0.17 -12.57 -10.17
CA GLY A 210 1.39 -11.92 -10.65
C GLY A 210 1.32 -11.41 -12.09
N ASN A 211 2.36 -10.71 -12.47
CA ASN A 211 2.44 -9.83 -13.64
C ASN A 211 2.38 -10.56 -14.98
N ILE A 212 3.15 -11.65 -15.12
CA ILE A 212 3.20 -12.45 -16.35
C ILE A 212 1.84 -13.07 -16.62
N GLN A 213 1.18 -13.61 -15.59
CA GLN A 213 -0.13 -14.21 -15.75
C GLN A 213 -1.20 -13.17 -16.09
N ALA A 214 -1.11 -11.95 -15.52
CA ALA A 214 -1.98 -10.83 -15.87
C ALA A 214 -1.89 -10.51 -17.38
N TYR A 215 -0.66 -10.34 -17.91
CA TYR A 215 -0.43 -10.14 -19.33
C TYR A 215 -1.02 -11.26 -20.20
N MET A 216 -0.71 -12.53 -19.87
CA MET A 216 -1.20 -13.69 -20.64
C MET A 216 -2.73 -13.81 -20.64
N ARG A 217 -3.39 -13.55 -19.51
CA ARG A 217 -4.85 -13.58 -19.39
C ARG A 217 -5.50 -12.49 -20.22
N ALA A 218 -4.98 -11.26 -20.19
CA ALA A 218 -5.48 -10.16 -21.00
C ALA A 218 -5.27 -10.43 -22.50
N SER A 219 -4.08 -10.88 -22.90
CA SER A 219 -3.79 -11.24 -24.28
C SER A 219 -4.76 -12.31 -24.81
N SER A 220 -4.95 -13.41 -24.05
CA SER A 220 -5.90 -14.47 -24.43
C SER A 220 -7.34 -13.96 -24.51
N TYR A 221 -7.80 -13.15 -23.54
CA TYR A 221 -9.15 -12.62 -23.52
C TYR A 221 -9.43 -11.72 -24.73
N PHE A 222 -8.57 -10.73 -24.98
CA PHE A 222 -8.78 -9.77 -26.07
C PHE A 222 -8.52 -10.36 -27.46
N SER A 223 -7.66 -11.37 -27.61
CA SER A 223 -7.50 -12.13 -28.87
C SER A 223 -8.78 -12.85 -29.27
N LYS A 224 -9.50 -13.42 -28.30
CA LYS A 224 -10.75 -14.16 -28.55
C LYS A 224 -11.98 -13.26 -28.71
N ARG A 225 -11.93 -12.06 -28.13
CA ARG A 225 -13.07 -11.13 -28.11
C ARG A 225 -13.39 -10.54 -29.51
N GLY A 226 -12.41 -10.44 -30.38
CA GLY A 226 -12.56 -9.76 -31.67
C GLY A 226 -12.45 -8.22 -31.53
N ASP A 227 -13.02 -7.51 -32.52
CA ASP A 227 -12.97 -6.06 -32.58
C ASP A 227 -13.89 -5.41 -31.54
N LEU A 228 -13.44 -4.30 -31.01
CA LEU A 228 -14.22 -3.47 -30.11
C LEU A 228 -14.97 -2.38 -30.90
N PRO A 229 -16.15 -1.94 -30.42
CA PRO A 229 -16.86 -0.83 -31.04
C PRO A 229 -15.98 0.41 -31.19
N ASP A 230 -16.27 1.20 -32.20
CA ASP A 230 -15.68 2.52 -32.36
C ASP A 230 -15.88 3.36 -31.08
N ARG A 231 -14.89 4.18 -30.76
CA ARG A 231 -14.92 5.01 -29.54
C ARG A 231 -15.12 4.15 -28.28
N THR A 232 -14.28 3.13 -28.12
CA THR A 232 -14.16 2.36 -26.89
C THR A 232 -13.07 2.98 -26.01
N LEU A 233 -13.37 3.20 -24.71
CA LEU A 233 -12.42 3.54 -23.67
C LEU A 233 -12.19 2.32 -22.78
N ILE A 234 -10.95 2.02 -22.49
CA ILE A 234 -10.57 0.98 -21.54
C ILE A 234 -9.89 1.62 -20.32
N PHE A 235 -10.49 1.49 -19.15
CA PHE A 235 -9.83 1.69 -17.87
C PHE A 235 -9.09 0.40 -17.53
N SER A 236 -7.78 0.43 -17.62
CA SER A 236 -6.93 -0.74 -17.36
C SER A 236 -6.29 -0.61 -15.99
N LEU A 237 -6.71 -1.46 -15.05
CA LEU A 237 -6.29 -1.41 -13.64
C LEU A 237 -4.95 -2.12 -13.39
N SER A 238 -4.21 -2.41 -14.46
CA SER A 238 -2.83 -2.89 -14.41
C SER A 238 -2.16 -2.58 -15.74
N GLU A 239 -0.92 -2.14 -15.70
CA GLU A 239 -0.16 -1.85 -16.92
C GLU A 239 0.11 -3.10 -17.76
N TYR A 240 0.21 -4.27 -17.14
CA TYR A 240 0.35 -5.54 -17.85
C TYR A 240 -0.88 -5.87 -18.70
N PHE A 241 -2.08 -5.48 -18.26
CA PHE A 241 -3.28 -5.55 -19.09
C PHE A 241 -3.18 -4.58 -20.27
N SER A 242 -2.74 -3.33 -19.99
CA SER A 242 -2.59 -2.31 -21.03
C SER A 242 -1.61 -2.74 -22.12
N GLN A 243 -0.47 -3.32 -21.75
CA GLN A 243 0.54 -3.83 -22.67
C GLN A 243 -0.02 -4.95 -23.54
N ALA A 244 -0.72 -5.93 -22.94
CA ALA A 244 -1.35 -7.02 -23.67
C ALA A 244 -2.43 -6.52 -24.65
N ILE A 245 -3.26 -5.56 -24.22
CA ILE A 245 -4.29 -4.95 -25.08
C ILE A 245 -3.63 -4.23 -26.26
N ARG A 246 -2.61 -3.40 -25.99
CA ARG A 246 -1.86 -2.71 -27.04
C ARG A 246 -1.31 -3.67 -28.07
N GLU A 247 -0.68 -4.75 -27.63
CA GLU A 247 -0.12 -5.75 -28.55
C GLU A 247 -1.19 -6.41 -29.40
N VAL A 248 -2.26 -6.91 -28.80
CA VAL A 248 -3.36 -7.57 -29.54
C VAL A 248 -3.99 -6.66 -30.58
N PHE A 249 -4.15 -5.37 -30.28
CA PHE A 249 -4.79 -4.42 -31.20
C PHE A 249 -3.80 -3.76 -32.19
N SER A 250 -2.49 -3.85 -31.98
CA SER A 250 -1.47 -3.33 -32.92
C SER A 250 -1.42 -4.10 -34.24
N HIS A 251 -1.94 -5.33 -34.29
CA HIS A 251 -1.92 -6.21 -35.46
C HIS A 251 -3.17 -6.04 -36.33
N GLY A 252 -3.39 -4.85 -36.87
CA GLY A 252 -4.45 -4.59 -37.85
C GLY A 252 -5.85 -4.38 -37.31
N ARG A 253 -6.02 -4.32 -35.99
CA ARG A 253 -7.26 -3.95 -35.32
C ARG A 253 -7.31 -2.48 -34.96
N ARG A 254 -8.50 -1.94 -34.79
CA ARG A 254 -8.66 -0.56 -34.32
C ARG A 254 -8.30 -0.46 -32.84
N MET A 255 -7.26 0.33 -32.54
CA MET A 255 -6.81 0.55 -31.17
C MET A 255 -7.86 1.32 -30.36
N PRO A 256 -8.33 0.81 -29.21
CA PRO A 256 -9.16 1.56 -28.27
C PRO A 256 -8.32 2.65 -27.56
N ASP A 257 -8.99 3.66 -27.00
CA ASP A 257 -8.33 4.55 -26.06
C ASP A 257 -8.12 3.80 -24.72
N ILE A 258 -6.93 3.94 -24.13
CA ILE A 258 -6.55 3.24 -22.89
C ILE A 258 -6.14 4.27 -21.85
N LEU A 259 -6.88 4.31 -20.74
CA LEU A 259 -6.45 4.98 -19.51
C LEU A 259 -5.92 3.93 -18.56
N ASN A 260 -4.61 3.94 -18.38
CA ASN A 260 -3.89 3.01 -17.55
C ASN A 260 -3.84 3.50 -16.10
N PHE A 261 -3.77 2.56 -15.15
CA PHE A 261 -3.40 2.83 -13.77
C PHE A 261 -1.97 2.31 -13.57
N ASP A 262 -1.14 3.05 -12.83
CA ASP A 262 0.21 2.75 -12.32
C ASP A 262 1.35 3.57 -12.91
N ASN A 263 1.32 3.94 -14.20
CA ASN A 263 2.40 4.71 -14.84
C ASN A 263 3.79 4.00 -14.81
N MET A 264 3.81 2.66 -14.88
CA MET A 264 5.05 1.86 -14.76
C MET A 264 6.08 2.16 -15.86
N GLU A 265 5.63 2.47 -17.08
CA GLU A 265 6.54 2.81 -18.19
C GLU A 265 7.48 3.98 -17.83
N ALA A 266 7.07 4.89 -16.97
CA ALA A 266 7.90 6.02 -16.53
C ALA A 266 9.07 5.59 -15.61
N TYR A 267 8.95 4.43 -14.97
CA TYR A 267 9.95 3.88 -14.04
C TYR A 267 10.82 2.79 -14.67
N GLN A 268 10.50 2.34 -15.87
CA GLN A 268 11.28 1.35 -16.60
C GLN A 268 12.38 2.03 -17.41
N LYS A 269 13.64 1.97 -16.95
CA LYS A 269 14.81 2.64 -17.56
C LYS A 269 15.06 2.34 -19.05
N ASN A 270 14.50 1.23 -19.57
CA ASN A 270 14.74 0.75 -20.94
C ASN A 270 13.49 0.68 -21.82
N SER A 271 12.35 1.26 -21.39
CA SER A 271 11.07 1.12 -22.11
C SER A 271 10.88 2.06 -23.30
N GLY A 272 11.86 2.91 -23.61
CA GLY A 272 11.68 3.93 -24.64
C GLY A 272 10.71 5.05 -24.20
N LYS A 273 9.98 5.64 -25.15
CA LYS A 273 8.99 6.66 -24.84
C LYS A 273 7.72 6.02 -24.26
N ALA A 274 7.35 6.43 -23.06
CA ALA A 274 6.12 5.96 -22.42
C ALA A 274 4.88 6.30 -23.26
N TYR A 275 4.00 5.34 -23.47
CA TYR A 275 2.87 5.40 -24.40
C TYR A 275 1.52 5.61 -23.70
N PHE A 276 1.32 5.02 -22.50
CA PHE A 276 0.00 5.02 -21.88
C PHE A 276 -0.31 6.33 -21.16
N THR A 277 -1.47 6.94 -21.50
CA THR A 277 -2.11 7.92 -20.62
C THR A 277 -2.44 7.21 -19.32
N SER A 278 -1.92 7.71 -18.19
CA SER A 278 -1.91 6.95 -16.94
C SER A 278 -2.36 7.80 -15.76
N ILE A 279 -2.99 7.14 -14.79
CA ILE A 279 -3.16 7.67 -13.45
C ILE A 279 -1.99 7.17 -12.60
N ASP A 280 -1.05 8.07 -12.31
CA ASP A 280 0.10 7.81 -11.46
C ASP A 280 -0.32 7.89 -9.99
N ARG A 281 -0.26 6.76 -9.29
CA ARG A 281 -0.61 6.63 -7.87
C ARG A 281 0.33 7.36 -6.93
N GLN A 282 1.44 7.88 -7.41
CA GLN A 282 2.46 8.54 -6.59
C GLN A 282 3.00 7.63 -5.48
N MET A 283 3.36 6.38 -5.83
CA MET A 283 3.70 5.33 -4.86
C MET A 283 4.87 5.71 -3.94
N GLY A 284 5.93 6.34 -4.44
CA GLY A 284 7.04 6.80 -3.60
C GLY A 284 6.59 7.80 -2.53
N PRO A 285 5.97 8.94 -2.88
CA PRO A 285 5.36 9.85 -1.92
C PRO A 285 4.36 9.17 -0.97
N LEU A 286 3.55 8.24 -1.46
CA LEU A 286 2.57 7.52 -0.66
C LEU A 286 3.24 6.68 0.44
N PHE A 287 4.34 5.99 0.11
CA PHE A 287 5.11 5.19 1.06
C PHE A 287 5.79 6.07 2.12
N CYS A 288 6.43 7.17 1.71
CA CYS A 288 7.04 8.11 2.65
C CYS A 288 6.00 8.74 3.60
N ARG A 289 4.82 9.12 3.08
CA ARG A 289 3.72 9.63 3.91
C ARG A 289 3.17 8.58 4.88
N GLY A 290 3.25 7.31 4.52
CA GLY A 290 2.94 6.21 5.45
C GLY A 290 3.86 6.19 6.65
N LEU A 291 5.17 6.35 6.44
CA LEU A 291 6.15 6.46 7.51
C LEU A 291 5.94 7.71 8.36
N ASP A 292 5.74 8.88 7.73
CA ASP A 292 5.48 10.14 8.44
C ASP A 292 4.23 10.03 9.35
N LEU A 293 3.16 9.41 8.84
CA LEU A 293 1.93 9.18 9.61
C LEU A 293 2.19 8.27 10.81
N LEU A 294 2.91 7.17 10.62
CA LEU A 294 3.26 6.24 11.68
C LEU A 294 4.09 6.92 12.77
N LEU A 295 5.12 7.68 12.39
CA LEU A 295 5.98 8.42 13.33
C LEU A 295 5.20 9.47 14.11
N ARG A 296 4.28 10.19 13.48
CA ARG A 296 3.37 11.12 14.16
C ARG A 296 2.53 10.42 15.21
N GLN A 297 1.95 9.26 14.88
CA GLN A 297 1.11 8.50 15.80
C GLN A 297 1.88 7.90 16.99
N LEU A 298 3.15 7.61 16.81
CA LEU A 298 4.01 7.18 17.92
C LEU A 298 4.31 8.31 18.91
N LYS A 299 4.31 9.56 18.44
CA LYS A 299 4.45 10.75 19.31
C LYS A 299 3.13 11.11 20.02
N GLU A 300 2.00 10.71 19.43
CA GLU A 300 0.65 10.99 19.92
C GLU A 300 -0.10 9.67 20.24
N PRO A 301 0.25 8.98 21.34
CA PRO A 301 -0.25 7.62 21.60
C PRO A 301 -1.77 7.53 21.80
N ASN A 302 -2.44 8.64 22.08
CA ASN A 302 -3.91 8.70 22.20
C ASN A 302 -4.60 9.18 20.91
N GLY A 303 -3.83 9.36 19.81
CA GLY A 303 -4.37 9.79 18.53
C GLY A 303 -5.30 8.75 17.90
N GLU A 304 -6.35 9.23 17.26
CA GLU A 304 -7.29 8.38 16.50
C GLU A 304 -6.64 7.78 15.25
N GLN A 305 -7.22 6.67 14.78
CA GLN A 305 -6.86 6.09 13.50
C GLN A 305 -7.18 7.08 12.37
N THR A 306 -6.27 7.22 11.44
CA THR A 306 -6.36 8.21 10.38
C THR A 306 -6.30 7.53 9.01
N VAL A 307 -7.19 7.92 8.11
CA VAL A 307 -7.09 7.59 6.69
C VAL A 307 -6.58 8.83 5.96
N LEU A 308 -5.33 8.78 5.48
CA LEU A 308 -4.70 9.85 4.71
C LEU A 308 -4.82 9.53 3.23
N GLN A 309 -5.44 10.44 2.47
CA GLN A 309 -5.56 10.33 1.03
C GLN A 309 -4.47 11.15 0.34
N ILE A 310 -3.72 10.51 -0.55
CA ILE A 310 -2.67 11.16 -1.36
C ILE A 310 -3.20 11.32 -2.79
N PRO A 311 -3.29 12.55 -3.32
CA PRO A 311 -3.75 12.76 -4.68
C PRO A 311 -2.89 12.03 -5.70
N ALA A 312 -3.51 11.15 -6.50
CA ALA A 312 -2.88 10.61 -7.70
C ALA A 312 -2.80 11.68 -8.79
N LYS A 313 -2.00 11.46 -9.83
CA LYS A 313 -1.81 12.42 -10.93
C LYS A 313 -2.20 11.83 -12.27
N LEU A 314 -2.86 12.63 -13.10
CA LEU A 314 -3.08 12.28 -14.50
C LEU A 314 -1.84 12.63 -15.34
N VAL A 315 -1.38 11.68 -16.14
CA VAL A 315 -0.28 11.85 -17.09
C VAL A 315 -0.80 11.54 -18.48
N ILE A 316 -0.98 12.57 -19.31
CA ILE A 316 -1.52 12.44 -20.67
C ILE A 316 -0.42 11.99 -21.64
N ARG A 317 -0.73 10.98 -22.47
CA ARG A 317 0.13 10.43 -23.52
C ARG A 317 -0.70 9.93 -24.72
N GLU A 318 -0.05 9.15 -25.59
CA GLU A 318 -0.58 8.77 -26.93
C GLU A 318 -1.73 7.76 -26.90
N SER A 319 -1.90 6.97 -25.80
CA SER A 319 -2.94 5.93 -25.72
C SER A 319 -4.37 6.47 -25.64
N VAL A 320 -4.54 7.79 -25.45
CA VAL A 320 -5.83 8.48 -25.58
C VAL A 320 -5.70 9.57 -26.62
N ARG A 321 -6.44 9.46 -27.71
CA ARG A 321 -6.36 10.39 -28.83
C ARG A 321 -7.10 11.68 -28.53
N ILE A 322 -6.43 12.80 -28.78
CA ILE A 322 -7.09 14.11 -28.84
C ILE A 322 -7.89 14.10 -30.15
N GLY A 323 -9.21 14.21 -30.05
CA GLY A 323 -10.12 14.23 -31.20
C GLY A 323 -10.09 15.57 -31.89
#